data_c2b3132f4c8962ed945d95d0eec3e9a3
#
_entry.id   c2b3132f4c8962ed945d95d0eec3e9a3
#
_cell.length_a   1.000
_cell.length_b   1.000
_cell.length_c   1.000
_cell.angle_alpha   90.00
_cell.angle_beta   90.00
_cell.angle_gamma   90.00
#
_symmetry.space_group_name_H-M   'P 1'
#
loop_
_entity.id
_entity.type
_entity.pdbx_description
1 polymer ?
#
loop_
_entity_poly.entity_id
_entity_poly.type
_entity_poly.pdbx_seq_one_letter_code
_entity_poly.pdbx_strand_id
1 'polypeptide(L)'
;MSAKIQVRSVNPQTCQTLIAAGADPLIARLCAAREVAGPDELLDKLSALLPYTLLKNCETAAVRLADAIEKQENILIVADYDADGATACAVGIKGLQAMGARADFMVPNRFENGYGLTPEIAEAAAAAGTHLLLTVDNGIASMAGVARAAALGLEVIVTDHHLPAEETPDCIIVNPNQQGCGFPSKNLAGVGVIFYVLTALRAEMRRRGRFSDGLTEPNLADLLDLVALGTVADVVPLDHNNRILVSQGLKRMRAGKMRPGIRALFDAARRDWRKAQPFDMGFALGPRINAAGRLDDMSVGIACLLADNDAAAQTLAAQLNDLNIERREIEQSMLNDALAGFPETLPFGQTTLTVYRDDFHQGVVGIVAGRLKDRFHRPTIVFAPADNGEVRGSGRSIPKLHLRDALDLVAKRHPDLILKFGGHAMAAGLTIHGNDVARFQTAFEETVRGLLDEDDLTQTYLTDGSLPAGDITLERAQHLSAHVWGQGFAPPSFTDEFSVVRQQSMGAEGKHKKALLKKDGYEFEAMFWRCGENIPERIRTVYRPVANEWRDNIELQLYIDYWEAA
;
A
#
# COMPACT_ATOMS: atom_id res chain seq x y z
N MET A 1 24.94 -5.46 12.22
CA MET A 1 24.72 -6.87 11.77
C MET A 1 25.07 -6.91 10.29
N SER A 2 25.86 -7.88 9.84
CA SER A 2 26.13 -8.04 8.41
C SER A 2 24.83 -8.54 7.75
N ALA A 3 24.39 -7.85 6.70
CA ALA A 3 23.30 -8.31 5.86
C ALA A 3 23.84 -9.19 4.73
N LYS A 4 22.96 -9.96 4.10
CA LYS A 4 23.31 -10.73 2.89
C LYS A 4 22.98 -9.90 1.65
N ILE A 5 23.89 -9.83 0.69
CA ILE A 5 23.64 -9.27 -0.63
C ILE A 5 23.42 -10.43 -1.59
N GLN A 6 22.25 -10.50 -2.19
CA GLN A 6 21.87 -11.55 -3.13
C GLN A 6 21.46 -10.93 -4.47
N VAL A 7 21.95 -11.50 -5.56
CA VAL A 7 21.56 -11.08 -6.92
C VAL A 7 20.33 -11.86 -7.34
N ARG A 8 19.33 -11.15 -7.89
CA ARG A 8 18.12 -11.76 -8.46
C ARG A 8 18.49 -12.68 -9.61
N SER A 9 17.85 -13.83 -9.67
CA SER A 9 17.94 -14.69 -10.83
C SER A 9 17.25 -14.04 -12.04
N VAL A 10 17.85 -14.17 -13.20
CA VAL A 10 17.31 -13.68 -14.47
C VAL A 10 17.02 -14.88 -15.36
N ASN A 11 15.82 -14.95 -15.92
CA ASN A 11 15.53 -15.92 -16.97
C ASN A 11 16.15 -15.46 -18.30
N PRO A 12 17.20 -16.13 -18.82
CA PRO A 12 17.90 -15.66 -20.01
C PRO A 12 17.01 -15.69 -21.26
N GLN A 13 16.13 -16.67 -21.38
CA GLN A 13 15.24 -16.80 -22.53
C GLN A 13 14.23 -15.63 -22.57
N THR A 14 13.62 -15.33 -21.44
CA THR A 14 12.70 -14.17 -21.32
C THR A 14 13.43 -12.87 -21.65
N CYS A 15 14.62 -12.67 -21.09
CA CYS A 15 15.43 -11.48 -21.35
C CYS A 15 15.70 -11.31 -22.86
N GLN A 16 16.12 -12.37 -23.56
CA GLN A 16 16.34 -12.34 -25.00
C GLN A 16 15.06 -12.06 -25.80
N THR A 17 13.94 -12.64 -25.41
CA THR A 17 12.64 -12.39 -26.04
C THR A 17 12.22 -10.93 -25.93
N LEU A 18 12.41 -10.32 -24.75
CA LEU A 18 12.11 -8.89 -24.53
C LEU A 18 13.03 -7.99 -25.37
N ILE A 19 14.33 -8.30 -25.46
CA ILE A 19 15.27 -7.55 -26.30
C ILE A 19 14.88 -7.68 -27.79
N ALA A 20 14.55 -8.88 -28.25
CA ALA A 20 14.11 -9.11 -29.64
C ALA A 20 12.82 -8.36 -29.98
N ALA A 21 11.96 -8.08 -29.00
CA ALA A 21 10.77 -7.25 -29.13
C ALA A 21 11.06 -5.73 -29.05
N GLY A 22 12.32 -5.32 -28.92
CA GLY A 22 12.74 -3.92 -28.93
C GLY A 22 12.89 -3.27 -27.54
N ALA A 23 12.84 -4.05 -26.46
CA ALA A 23 13.11 -3.51 -25.12
C ALA A 23 14.60 -3.15 -24.95
N ASP A 24 14.89 -2.07 -24.21
CA ASP A 24 16.24 -1.75 -23.77
C ASP A 24 16.86 -2.95 -23.04
N PRO A 25 18.12 -3.34 -23.30
CA PRO A 25 18.72 -4.54 -22.71
C PRO A 25 18.73 -4.54 -21.16
N LEU A 26 18.94 -3.39 -20.53
CA LEU A 26 18.88 -3.27 -19.07
C LEU A 26 17.44 -3.47 -18.58
N ILE A 27 16.47 -2.81 -19.20
CA ILE A 27 15.04 -2.96 -18.84
C ILE A 27 14.59 -4.41 -19.05
N ALA A 28 14.99 -5.06 -20.15
CA ALA A 28 14.69 -6.47 -20.41
C ALA A 28 15.23 -7.37 -19.29
N ARG A 29 16.49 -7.15 -18.86
CA ARG A 29 17.11 -7.88 -17.74
C ARG A 29 16.34 -7.67 -16.43
N LEU A 30 16.01 -6.41 -16.11
CA LEU A 30 15.29 -6.04 -14.89
C LEU A 30 13.87 -6.64 -14.86
N CYS A 31 13.16 -6.62 -15.99
CA CYS A 31 11.83 -7.21 -16.12
C CYS A 31 11.88 -8.74 -16.03
N ALA A 32 12.83 -9.39 -16.70
CA ALA A 32 13.03 -10.84 -16.62
C ALA A 32 13.39 -11.30 -15.20
N ALA A 33 14.12 -10.49 -14.43
CA ALA A 33 14.41 -10.73 -13.01
C ALA A 33 13.19 -10.53 -12.08
N ARG A 34 12.10 -9.97 -12.60
CA ARG A 34 10.81 -9.76 -11.92
C ARG A 34 9.68 -10.60 -12.53
N GLU A 35 10.05 -11.71 -13.15
CA GLU A 35 9.14 -12.74 -13.66
C GLU A 35 8.16 -12.23 -14.73
N VAL A 36 8.49 -11.15 -15.45
CA VAL A 36 7.73 -10.72 -16.63
C VAL A 36 7.77 -11.86 -17.65
N ALA A 37 6.59 -12.36 -18.06
CA ALA A 37 6.51 -13.55 -18.90
C ALA A 37 6.83 -13.27 -20.39
N GLY A 38 6.54 -12.05 -20.88
CA GLY A 38 6.78 -11.71 -22.28
C GLY A 38 6.53 -10.25 -22.63
N PRO A 39 6.69 -9.87 -23.92
CA PRO A 39 6.59 -8.47 -24.38
C PRO A 39 5.23 -7.82 -24.11
N ASP A 40 4.15 -8.59 -24.12
CA ASP A 40 2.80 -8.06 -23.87
C ASP A 40 2.68 -7.45 -22.47
N GLU A 41 3.45 -7.98 -21.51
CA GLU A 41 3.48 -7.44 -20.15
C GLU A 41 4.27 -6.12 -19.98
N LEU A 42 4.95 -5.68 -21.04
CA LEU A 42 5.54 -4.34 -21.11
C LEU A 42 4.56 -3.28 -21.61
N LEU A 43 3.40 -3.72 -22.13
CA LEU A 43 2.36 -2.81 -22.61
C LEU A 43 1.64 -2.17 -21.42
N ASP A 44 1.55 -0.85 -21.46
CA ASP A 44 0.86 -0.06 -20.42
C ASP A 44 -0.40 0.65 -20.96
N LYS A 45 -1.00 0.13 -22.04
CA LYS A 45 -2.22 0.67 -22.65
C LYS A 45 -3.47 0.12 -21.95
N LEU A 46 -4.51 0.94 -21.82
CA LEU A 46 -5.80 0.51 -21.24
C LEU A 46 -6.45 -0.67 -21.98
N SER A 47 -6.17 -0.83 -23.28
CA SER A 47 -6.65 -1.97 -24.05
C SER A 47 -6.01 -3.31 -23.65
N ALA A 48 -4.94 -3.31 -22.87
CA ALA A 48 -4.29 -4.49 -22.34
C ALA A 48 -4.79 -4.88 -20.94
N LEU A 49 -5.71 -4.10 -20.34
CA LEU A 49 -6.38 -4.48 -19.09
C LEU A 49 -7.14 -5.80 -19.27
N LEU A 50 -7.15 -6.60 -18.22
CA LEU A 50 -7.93 -7.82 -18.18
C LEU A 50 -9.43 -7.52 -18.37
N PRO A 51 -10.20 -8.35 -19.07
CA PRO A 51 -11.63 -8.15 -19.24
C PRO A 51 -12.39 -8.26 -17.89
N TYR A 52 -13.31 -7.34 -17.62
CA TYR A 52 -14.16 -7.39 -16.42
C TYR A 52 -15.03 -8.64 -16.36
N THR A 53 -15.33 -9.26 -17.50
CA THR A 53 -16.11 -10.50 -17.59
C THR A 53 -15.45 -11.70 -16.91
N LEU A 54 -14.14 -11.64 -16.68
CA LEU A 54 -13.40 -12.67 -15.92
C LEU A 54 -13.55 -12.49 -14.39
N LEU A 55 -13.97 -11.32 -13.94
CA LEU A 55 -14.16 -11.03 -12.52
C LEU A 55 -15.55 -11.51 -12.09
N LYS A 56 -15.60 -12.54 -11.28
CA LYS A 56 -16.84 -13.21 -10.87
C LYS A 56 -17.86 -12.21 -10.32
N ASN A 57 -19.10 -12.33 -10.75
CA ASN A 57 -20.25 -11.48 -10.40
C ASN A 57 -20.14 -10.01 -10.83
N CYS A 58 -19.12 -9.59 -11.55
CA CYS A 58 -18.94 -8.21 -11.98
C CYS A 58 -20.12 -7.74 -12.87
N GLU A 59 -20.54 -8.58 -13.81
CA GLU A 59 -21.71 -8.29 -14.67
C GLU A 59 -23.02 -8.33 -13.86
N THR A 60 -23.18 -9.25 -12.91
CA THR A 60 -24.34 -9.31 -12.03
C THR A 60 -24.49 -8.05 -11.17
N ALA A 61 -23.37 -7.58 -10.60
CA ALA A 61 -23.33 -6.32 -9.86
C ALA A 61 -23.67 -5.12 -10.77
N ALA A 62 -23.15 -5.11 -11.99
CA ALA A 62 -23.44 -4.06 -12.98
C ALA A 62 -24.93 -4.00 -13.35
N VAL A 63 -25.58 -5.15 -13.57
CA VAL A 63 -27.02 -5.24 -13.84
C VAL A 63 -27.81 -4.70 -12.65
N ARG A 64 -27.49 -5.12 -11.42
CA ARG A 64 -28.21 -4.65 -10.23
C ARG A 64 -28.05 -3.14 -9.98
N LEU A 65 -26.84 -2.61 -10.20
CA LEU A 65 -26.57 -1.17 -10.11
C LEU A 65 -27.32 -0.39 -11.20
N ALA A 66 -27.40 -0.92 -12.43
CA ALA A 66 -28.18 -0.30 -13.50
C ALA A 66 -29.69 -0.27 -13.16
N ASP A 67 -30.22 -1.35 -12.55
CA ASP A 67 -31.61 -1.39 -12.06
C ASP A 67 -31.86 -0.34 -10.97
N ALA A 68 -30.89 -0.16 -10.04
CA ALA A 68 -30.98 0.85 -8.99
C ALA A 68 -31.00 2.28 -9.59
N ILE A 69 -30.16 2.53 -10.59
CA ILE A 69 -30.14 3.81 -11.29
C ILE A 69 -31.47 4.07 -12.01
N GLU A 70 -32.02 3.09 -12.71
CA GLU A 70 -33.30 3.24 -13.42
C GLU A 70 -34.47 3.50 -12.46
N LYS A 71 -34.48 2.84 -11.30
CA LYS A 71 -35.50 3.01 -10.26
C LYS A 71 -35.25 4.22 -9.37
N GLN A 72 -34.13 4.92 -9.55
CA GLN A 72 -33.69 6.04 -8.70
C GLN A 72 -33.57 5.64 -7.20
N GLU A 73 -33.13 4.43 -6.95
CA GLU A 73 -32.86 3.92 -5.60
C GLU A 73 -31.69 4.68 -4.96
N ASN A 74 -31.75 4.88 -3.65
CA ASN A 74 -30.64 5.47 -2.90
C ASN A 74 -29.55 4.40 -2.68
N ILE A 75 -28.37 4.64 -3.22
CA ILE A 75 -27.20 3.78 -3.06
C ILE A 75 -26.31 4.39 -1.99
N LEU A 76 -25.94 3.61 -0.95
CA LEU A 76 -24.99 4.04 0.07
C LEU A 76 -23.70 3.23 -0.04
N ILE A 77 -22.57 3.90 -0.25
CA ILE A 77 -21.25 3.28 -0.24
C ILE A 77 -20.73 3.22 1.20
N VAL A 78 -20.41 2.01 1.68
CA VAL A 78 -19.72 1.79 2.96
C VAL A 78 -18.25 1.54 2.65
N ALA A 79 -17.39 2.53 2.98
CA ALA A 79 -15.97 2.50 2.66
C ALA A 79 -15.10 2.00 3.83
N ASP A 80 -13.92 1.46 3.53
CA ASP A 80 -12.88 1.29 4.55
C ASP A 80 -12.25 2.64 4.93
N TYR A 81 -11.56 2.68 6.08
CA TYR A 81 -11.00 3.87 6.72
C TYR A 81 -9.52 4.11 6.39
N ASP A 82 -9.03 3.62 5.25
CA ASP A 82 -7.67 3.88 4.76
C ASP A 82 -7.66 4.54 3.36
N ALA A 83 -6.48 4.71 2.77
CA ALA A 83 -6.36 5.41 1.50
C ALA A 83 -6.94 4.61 0.33
N ASP A 84 -6.94 3.27 0.36
CA ASP A 84 -7.60 2.47 -0.67
C ASP A 84 -9.11 2.58 -0.55
N GLY A 85 -9.68 2.39 0.65
CA GLY A 85 -11.10 2.59 0.90
C GLY A 85 -11.57 4.00 0.55
N ALA A 86 -10.80 5.04 0.89
CA ALA A 86 -11.13 6.43 0.54
C ALA A 86 -11.12 6.67 -0.97
N THR A 87 -10.12 6.17 -1.69
CA THR A 87 -10.04 6.30 -3.16
C THR A 87 -11.10 5.46 -3.85
N ALA A 88 -11.38 4.26 -3.34
CA ALA A 88 -12.44 3.38 -3.83
C ALA A 88 -13.83 4.04 -3.67
N CYS A 89 -14.07 4.68 -2.53
CA CYS A 89 -15.28 5.46 -2.29
C CYS A 89 -15.40 6.61 -3.28
N ALA A 90 -14.33 7.40 -3.46
CA ALA A 90 -14.35 8.53 -4.40
C ALA A 90 -14.56 8.08 -5.85
N VAL A 91 -13.96 6.97 -6.27
CA VAL A 91 -14.17 6.33 -7.59
C VAL A 91 -15.63 5.88 -7.71
N GLY A 92 -16.17 5.20 -6.70
CA GLY A 92 -17.55 4.73 -6.67
C GLY A 92 -18.56 5.89 -6.79
N ILE A 93 -18.45 6.90 -5.93
CA ILE A 93 -19.34 8.07 -5.94
C ILE A 93 -19.29 8.80 -7.29
N LYS A 94 -18.09 9.17 -7.77
CA LYS A 94 -17.97 9.91 -9.03
C LYS A 94 -18.44 9.10 -10.22
N GLY A 95 -18.12 7.80 -10.27
CA GLY A 95 -18.56 6.93 -11.37
C GLY A 95 -20.07 6.72 -11.39
N LEU A 96 -20.68 6.42 -10.24
CA LEU A 96 -22.12 6.22 -10.11
C LEU A 96 -22.91 7.50 -10.41
N GLN A 97 -22.49 8.65 -9.85
CA GLN A 97 -23.14 9.93 -10.10
C GLN A 97 -23.03 10.36 -11.57
N ALA A 98 -21.89 10.11 -12.22
CA ALA A 98 -21.72 10.38 -13.66
C ALA A 98 -22.63 9.50 -14.55
N MET A 99 -23.12 8.37 -14.02
CA MET A 99 -24.09 7.48 -14.67
C MET A 99 -25.54 7.71 -14.19
N GLY A 100 -25.79 8.78 -13.42
CA GLY A 100 -27.14 9.20 -13.00
C GLY A 100 -27.66 8.54 -11.71
N ALA A 101 -26.81 7.89 -10.94
CA ALA A 101 -27.18 7.31 -9.65
C ALA A 101 -27.35 8.36 -8.54
N ARG A 102 -28.23 8.06 -7.58
CA ARG A 102 -28.29 8.72 -6.28
C ARG A 102 -27.36 7.98 -5.33
N ALA A 103 -26.13 8.42 -5.24
CA ALA A 103 -25.10 7.78 -4.43
C ALA A 103 -24.55 8.73 -3.36
N ASP A 104 -24.44 8.21 -2.16
CA ASP A 104 -23.81 8.84 -1.00
C ASP A 104 -22.89 7.83 -0.30
N PHE A 105 -22.16 8.24 0.73
CA PHE A 105 -21.21 7.37 1.40
C PHE A 105 -21.27 7.48 2.93
N MET A 106 -20.80 6.42 3.57
CA MET A 106 -20.58 6.32 5.02
C MET A 106 -19.23 5.63 5.27
N VAL A 107 -18.50 6.11 6.27
CA VAL A 107 -17.25 5.45 6.72
C VAL A 107 -17.42 5.04 8.17
N PRO A 108 -17.25 3.75 8.52
CA PRO A 108 -17.24 3.32 9.91
C PRO A 108 -16.07 3.96 10.67
N ASN A 109 -16.32 4.43 11.88
CA ASN A 109 -15.24 4.85 12.78
C ASN A 109 -14.58 3.59 13.35
N ARG A 110 -13.27 3.41 13.07
CA ARG A 110 -12.52 2.22 13.51
C ARG A 110 -12.47 2.00 15.02
N PHE A 111 -12.65 3.07 15.79
CA PHE A 111 -12.61 3.03 17.25
C PHE A 111 -13.97 2.64 17.85
N GLU A 112 -15.06 3.04 17.21
CA GLU A 112 -16.43 2.88 17.68
C GLU A 112 -17.16 1.70 17.03
N ASN A 113 -17.10 1.60 15.70
CA ASN A 113 -17.92 0.68 14.90
C ASN A 113 -17.17 -0.59 14.46
N GLY A 114 -15.83 -0.66 14.67
CA GLY A 114 -15.01 -1.77 14.20
C GLY A 114 -14.67 -1.68 12.73
N TYR A 115 -14.63 -2.82 12.02
CA TYR A 115 -14.19 -2.92 10.63
C TYR A 115 -15.33 -3.31 9.69
N GLY A 116 -15.46 -2.58 8.59
CA GLY A 116 -16.37 -2.91 7.49
C GLY A 116 -17.86 -2.75 7.81
N LEU A 117 -18.68 -3.48 7.07
CA LEU A 117 -20.14 -3.47 7.28
C LEU A 117 -20.53 -4.28 8.53
N THR A 118 -20.88 -3.57 9.60
CA THR A 118 -21.39 -4.14 10.85
C THR A 118 -22.92 -4.05 10.93
N PRO A 119 -23.59 -4.76 11.87
CA PRO A 119 -25.03 -4.61 12.09
C PRO A 119 -25.47 -3.17 12.37
N GLU A 120 -24.68 -2.42 13.15
CA GLU A 120 -24.95 -1.02 13.50
C GLU A 120 -24.89 -0.11 12.26
N ILE A 121 -23.91 -0.35 11.36
CA ILE A 121 -23.80 0.38 10.07
C ILE A 121 -25.00 0.05 9.17
N ALA A 122 -25.45 -1.21 9.13
CA ALA A 122 -26.64 -1.60 8.38
C ALA A 122 -27.92 -0.91 8.92
N GLU A 123 -28.06 -0.78 10.24
CA GLU A 123 -29.15 -0.05 10.89
C GLU A 123 -29.12 1.45 10.56
N ALA A 124 -27.94 2.08 10.64
CA ALA A 124 -27.77 3.48 10.27
C ALA A 124 -28.12 3.72 8.80
N ALA A 125 -27.69 2.83 7.91
CA ALA A 125 -28.01 2.89 6.48
C ALA A 125 -29.53 2.76 6.23
N ALA A 126 -30.20 1.84 6.90
CA ALA A 126 -31.66 1.69 6.79
C ALA A 126 -32.38 2.95 7.28
N ALA A 127 -31.95 3.52 8.40
CA ALA A 127 -32.52 4.77 8.93
C ALA A 127 -32.33 5.97 7.99
N ALA A 128 -31.24 5.98 7.20
CA ALA A 128 -30.97 6.98 6.16
C ALA A 128 -31.79 6.79 4.87
N GLY A 129 -32.65 5.77 4.79
CA GLY A 129 -33.48 5.50 3.61
C GLY A 129 -32.71 4.90 2.43
N THR A 130 -31.66 4.16 2.71
CA THR A 130 -30.90 3.40 1.72
C THR A 130 -31.75 2.26 1.15
N HIS A 131 -31.54 1.94 -0.13
CA HIS A 131 -32.15 0.77 -0.79
C HIS A 131 -31.08 -0.28 -1.12
N LEU A 132 -29.90 0.18 -1.53
CA LEU A 132 -28.78 -0.67 -1.92
C LEU A 132 -27.51 -0.23 -1.20
N LEU A 133 -26.91 -1.14 -0.43
CA LEU A 133 -25.60 -0.98 0.15
C LEU A 133 -24.53 -1.46 -0.84
N LEU A 134 -23.48 -0.68 -1.02
CA LEU A 134 -22.30 -1.05 -1.81
C LEU A 134 -21.09 -0.91 -0.91
N THR A 135 -20.44 -2.01 -0.52
CA THR A 135 -19.18 -1.90 0.20
C THR A 135 -18.02 -1.71 -0.79
N VAL A 136 -17.02 -0.94 -0.39
CA VAL A 136 -15.78 -0.79 -1.15
C VAL A 136 -14.59 -1.02 -0.24
N ASP A 137 -13.69 -1.91 -0.67
CA ASP A 137 -12.49 -2.31 0.06
C ASP A 137 -12.78 -2.99 1.42
N ASN A 138 -13.97 -3.51 1.57
CA ASN A 138 -14.38 -4.29 2.75
C ASN A 138 -15.61 -5.14 2.42
N GLY A 139 -15.99 -6.01 3.35
CA GLY A 139 -17.29 -6.69 3.30
C GLY A 139 -17.21 -8.19 3.08
N ILE A 140 -16.11 -8.75 2.56
CA ILE A 140 -15.99 -10.21 2.31
C ILE A 140 -16.14 -11.06 3.58
N ALA A 141 -15.89 -10.50 4.74
CA ALA A 141 -16.02 -11.14 6.05
C ALA A 141 -17.21 -10.60 6.87
N SER A 142 -18.05 -9.72 6.30
CA SER A 142 -19.13 -9.02 7.02
C SER A 142 -20.44 -9.83 7.13
N MET A 143 -20.37 -11.09 7.59
CA MET A 143 -21.51 -12.00 7.70
C MET A 143 -22.68 -11.40 8.47
N ALA A 144 -22.42 -10.90 9.68
CA ALA A 144 -23.46 -10.34 10.57
C ALA A 144 -24.06 -9.04 10.00
N GLY A 145 -23.23 -8.16 9.41
CA GLY A 145 -23.69 -6.91 8.80
C GLY A 145 -24.59 -7.15 7.59
N VAL A 146 -24.20 -8.07 6.69
CA VAL A 146 -25.01 -8.44 5.52
C VAL A 146 -26.32 -9.11 5.94
N ALA A 147 -26.28 -10.03 6.91
CA ALA A 147 -27.50 -10.65 7.44
C ALA A 147 -28.45 -9.60 8.09
N ARG A 148 -27.89 -8.62 8.81
CA ARG A 148 -28.68 -7.54 9.39
C ARG A 148 -29.27 -6.63 8.31
N ALA A 149 -28.50 -6.26 7.29
CA ALA A 149 -28.98 -5.48 6.14
C ALA A 149 -30.16 -6.18 5.45
N ALA A 150 -30.05 -7.48 5.16
CA ALA A 150 -31.12 -8.28 4.57
C ALA A 150 -32.39 -8.32 5.46
N ALA A 151 -32.23 -8.46 6.78
CA ALA A 151 -33.35 -8.42 7.73
C ALA A 151 -34.06 -7.04 7.78
N LEU A 152 -33.35 -5.97 7.40
CA LEU A 152 -33.88 -4.61 7.28
C LEU A 152 -34.43 -4.30 5.88
N GLY A 153 -34.39 -5.26 4.95
CA GLY A 153 -34.86 -5.10 3.58
C GLY A 153 -33.90 -4.37 2.65
N LEU A 154 -32.62 -4.25 3.04
CA LEU A 154 -31.56 -3.69 2.21
C LEU A 154 -30.90 -4.79 1.38
N GLU A 155 -30.65 -4.52 0.11
CA GLU A 155 -29.76 -5.36 -0.69
C GLU A 155 -28.30 -4.91 -0.55
N VAL A 156 -27.36 -5.86 -0.68
CA VAL A 156 -25.94 -5.62 -0.52
C VAL A 156 -25.16 -6.10 -1.73
N ILE A 157 -24.25 -5.25 -2.22
CA ILE A 157 -23.19 -5.63 -3.14
C ILE A 157 -21.86 -5.41 -2.40
N VAL A 158 -21.05 -6.45 -2.31
CA VAL A 158 -19.69 -6.38 -1.76
C VAL A 158 -18.69 -6.21 -2.90
N THR A 159 -17.88 -5.14 -2.88
CA THR A 159 -16.68 -5.02 -3.69
C THR A 159 -15.47 -4.97 -2.76
N ASP A 160 -14.63 -5.99 -2.86
CA ASP A 160 -13.53 -6.22 -1.91
C ASP A 160 -12.39 -6.95 -2.60
N HIS A 161 -11.22 -6.96 -2.02
CA HIS A 161 -10.05 -7.70 -2.49
C HIS A 161 -9.40 -8.56 -1.40
N HIS A 162 -9.82 -8.41 -0.16
CA HIS A 162 -9.32 -9.21 0.96
C HIS A 162 -9.58 -10.71 0.77
N LEU A 163 -8.77 -11.54 1.44
CA LEU A 163 -8.95 -12.98 1.40
C LEU A 163 -10.25 -13.39 2.11
N PRO A 164 -11.08 -14.23 1.48
CA PRO A 164 -12.29 -14.72 2.10
C PRO A 164 -11.98 -15.69 3.25
N ALA A 165 -12.90 -15.80 4.21
CA ALA A 165 -12.96 -16.91 5.15
C ALA A 165 -13.54 -18.17 4.46
N GLU A 166 -13.76 -19.27 5.21
CA GLU A 166 -14.43 -20.48 4.71
C GLU A 166 -15.84 -20.18 4.22
N GLU A 167 -16.55 -19.32 4.97
CA GLU A 167 -17.88 -18.84 4.62
C GLU A 167 -17.81 -17.38 4.21
N THR A 168 -18.66 -17.00 3.25
CA THR A 168 -18.81 -15.64 2.76
C THR A 168 -20.27 -15.19 2.88
N PRO A 169 -20.54 -13.88 3.00
CA PRO A 169 -21.89 -13.35 3.10
C PRO A 169 -22.78 -13.77 1.92
N ASP A 170 -24.07 -13.97 2.20
CA ASP A 170 -25.08 -14.29 1.17
C ASP A 170 -25.54 -13.01 0.45
N CYS A 171 -24.76 -12.55 -0.49
CA CYS A 171 -25.03 -11.37 -1.31
C CYS A 171 -24.24 -11.42 -2.62
N ILE A 172 -24.38 -10.39 -3.47
CA ILE A 172 -23.53 -10.23 -4.65
C ILE A 172 -22.14 -9.82 -4.20
N ILE A 173 -21.13 -10.69 -4.45
CA ILE A 173 -19.72 -10.42 -4.09
C ILE A 173 -18.89 -10.32 -5.36
N VAL A 174 -18.18 -9.19 -5.52
CA VAL A 174 -17.16 -8.96 -6.53
C VAL A 174 -15.81 -8.86 -5.83
N ASN A 175 -15.04 -9.95 -5.90
CA ASN A 175 -13.73 -10.04 -5.27
C ASN A 175 -12.84 -10.99 -6.08
N PRO A 176 -11.63 -10.60 -6.52
CA PRO A 176 -10.75 -11.48 -7.30
C PRO A 176 -10.32 -12.73 -6.52
N ASN A 177 -10.33 -12.66 -5.18
CA ASN A 177 -9.91 -13.72 -4.28
C ASN A 177 -11.04 -14.65 -3.81
N GLN A 178 -12.31 -14.35 -4.16
CA GLN A 178 -13.42 -15.23 -3.82
C GLN A 178 -13.33 -16.58 -4.52
N GLN A 179 -13.88 -17.62 -3.90
CA GLN A 179 -13.89 -18.97 -4.46
C GLN A 179 -14.56 -19.00 -5.85
N GLY A 180 -13.90 -19.67 -6.80
CA GLY A 180 -14.39 -19.81 -8.17
C GLY A 180 -14.26 -18.56 -9.04
N CYS A 181 -13.54 -17.53 -8.62
CA CYS A 181 -13.21 -16.39 -9.46
C CYS A 181 -12.06 -16.71 -10.41
N GLY A 182 -12.31 -16.56 -11.72
CA GLY A 182 -11.33 -16.81 -12.78
C GLY A 182 -10.45 -15.60 -13.14
N PHE A 183 -10.58 -14.46 -12.44
CA PHE A 183 -9.80 -13.27 -12.73
C PHE A 183 -8.31 -13.49 -12.43
N PRO A 184 -7.40 -13.33 -13.41
CA PRO A 184 -5.99 -13.71 -13.26
C PRO A 184 -5.24 -12.85 -12.23
N SER A 185 -5.51 -11.54 -12.18
CA SER A 185 -4.89 -10.65 -11.21
C SER A 185 -5.56 -10.80 -9.84
N LYS A 186 -4.90 -11.52 -8.92
CA LYS A 186 -5.37 -11.66 -7.53
C LYS A 186 -4.94 -10.49 -6.64
N ASN A 187 -4.23 -9.54 -7.22
CA ASN A 187 -3.60 -8.42 -6.54
C ASN A 187 -4.32 -7.07 -6.77
N LEU A 188 -5.56 -7.07 -7.30
CA LEU A 188 -6.31 -5.81 -7.38
C LEU A 188 -6.47 -5.23 -5.98
N ALA A 189 -6.29 -3.92 -5.84
CA ALA A 189 -6.72 -3.17 -4.67
C ALA A 189 -8.24 -2.95 -4.70
N GLY A 190 -8.85 -2.57 -3.58
CA GLY A 190 -10.29 -2.31 -3.49
C GLY A 190 -10.76 -1.25 -4.50
N VAL A 191 -9.97 -0.19 -4.70
CA VAL A 191 -10.23 0.82 -5.74
C VAL A 191 -10.22 0.24 -7.16
N GLY A 192 -9.38 -0.75 -7.41
CA GLY A 192 -9.34 -1.47 -8.68
C GLY A 192 -10.60 -2.29 -8.91
N VAL A 193 -11.11 -2.95 -7.87
CA VAL A 193 -12.34 -3.75 -7.96
C VAL A 193 -13.55 -2.88 -8.32
N ILE A 194 -13.77 -1.77 -7.60
CA ILE A 194 -14.88 -0.87 -7.94
C ILE A 194 -14.71 -0.23 -9.33
N PHE A 195 -13.49 0.07 -9.77
CA PHE A 195 -13.24 0.56 -11.12
C PHE A 195 -13.67 -0.45 -12.19
N TYR A 196 -13.44 -1.76 -11.98
CA TYR A 196 -13.91 -2.82 -12.86
C TYR A 196 -15.44 -2.94 -12.86
N VAL A 197 -16.08 -2.83 -11.70
CA VAL A 197 -17.55 -2.82 -11.59
C VAL A 197 -18.15 -1.64 -12.34
N LEU A 198 -17.58 -0.43 -12.22
CA LEU A 198 -18.02 0.73 -12.99
C LEU A 198 -17.80 0.56 -14.49
N THR A 199 -16.74 -0.13 -14.90
CA THR A 199 -16.49 -0.45 -16.32
C THR A 199 -17.57 -1.39 -16.87
N ALA A 200 -17.97 -2.40 -16.10
CA ALA A 200 -19.08 -3.29 -16.44
C ALA A 200 -20.42 -2.55 -16.43
N LEU A 201 -20.67 -1.70 -15.43
CA LEU A 201 -21.87 -0.88 -15.32
C LEU A 201 -22.02 0.06 -16.54
N ARG A 202 -20.96 0.75 -16.94
CA ARG A 202 -20.98 1.59 -18.15
C ARG A 202 -21.33 0.78 -19.40
N ALA A 203 -20.77 -0.44 -19.53
CA ALA A 203 -21.09 -1.32 -20.65
C ALA A 203 -22.57 -1.75 -20.61
N GLU A 204 -23.12 -2.08 -19.45
CA GLU A 204 -24.53 -2.43 -19.28
C GLU A 204 -25.46 -1.24 -19.56
N MET A 205 -25.15 -0.05 -19.06
CA MET A 205 -25.89 1.18 -19.35
C MET A 205 -25.91 1.51 -20.85
N ARG A 206 -24.79 1.28 -21.55
CA ARG A 206 -24.69 1.41 -23.01
C ARG A 206 -25.60 0.39 -23.71
N ARG A 207 -25.58 -0.88 -23.27
CA ARG A 207 -26.45 -1.95 -23.78
C ARG A 207 -27.94 -1.62 -23.63
N ARG A 208 -28.32 -0.95 -22.51
CA ARG A 208 -29.69 -0.47 -22.25
C ARG A 208 -30.04 0.82 -23.01
N GLY A 209 -29.12 1.40 -23.78
CA GLY A 209 -29.36 2.64 -24.52
C GLY A 209 -29.42 3.91 -23.66
N ARG A 210 -28.99 3.86 -22.40
CA ARG A 210 -29.15 4.97 -21.42
C ARG A 210 -28.37 6.23 -21.80
N PHE A 211 -27.30 6.11 -22.59
CA PHE A 211 -26.52 7.23 -23.06
C PHE A 211 -27.08 7.87 -24.33
N SER A 212 -28.14 7.31 -24.91
CA SER A 212 -28.84 7.89 -26.08
C SER A 212 -29.90 8.90 -25.66
N ASP A 213 -30.33 8.93 -24.39
CA ASP A 213 -31.45 9.73 -23.89
C ASP A 213 -31.00 10.95 -23.07
N GLY A 214 -29.91 11.59 -23.45
CA GLY A 214 -29.43 12.84 -22.85
C GLY A 214 -28.42 12.69 -21.72
N LEU A 215 -28.16 11.47 -21.22
CA LEU A 215 -27.05 11.20 -20.29
C LEU A 215 -25.76 11.03 -21.08
N THR A 216 -24.74 11.85 -20.79
CA THR A 216 -23.43 11.71 -21.44
C THR A 216 -22.70 10.49 -20.91
N GLU A 217 -22.18 9.64 -21.81
CA GLU A 217 -21.38 8.50 -21.41
C GLU A 217 -20.07 8.94 -20.74
N PRO A 218 -19.79 8.54 -19.49
CA PRO A 218 -18.60 8.99 -18.76
C PRO A 218 -17.33 8.34 -19.29
N ASN A 219 -16.25 9.12 -19.36
CA ASN A 219 -14.92 8.60 -19.60
C ASN A 219 -14.31 8.12 -18.27
N LEU A 220 -14.41 6.82 -17.97
CA LEU A 220 -13.89 6.26 -16.72
C LEU A 220 -12.36 6.40 -16.57
N ALA A 221 -11.62 6.64 -17.67
CA ALA A 221 -10.20 6.94 -17.56
C ALA A 221 -9.94 8.21 -16.73
N ASP A 222 -10.93 9.09 -16.56
CA ASP A 222 -10.83 10.28 -15.72
C ASP A 222 -10.77 9.98 -14.21
N LEU A 223 -10.98 8.72 -13.82
CA LEU A 223 -10.86 8.22 -12.43
C LEU A 223 -9.51 7.54 -12.15
N LEU A 224 -8.65 7.38 -13.17
CA LEU A 224 -7.42 6.58 -13.02
C LEU A 224 -6.36 7.24 -12.12
N ASP A 225 -6.43 8.53 -11.88
CA ASP A 225 -5.61 9.21 -10.89
C ASP A 225 -5.91 8.70 -9.46
N LEU A 226 -7.20 8.54 -9.12
CA LEU A 226 -7.64 7.93 -7.86
C LEU A 226 -7.30 6.45 -7.80
N VAL A 227 -7.55 5.70 -8.90
CA VAL A 227 -7.24 4.26 -8.96
C VAL A 227 -5.76 3.99 -8.76
N ALA A 228 -4.88 4.80 -9.38
CA ALA A 228 -3.44 4.67 -9.20
C ALA A 228 -3.03 4.98 -7.75
N LEU A 229 -3.62 6.01 -7.15
CA LEU A 229 -3.31 6.40 -5.77
C LEU A 229 -3.68 5.29 -4.78
N GLY A 230 -4.91 4.76 -4.82
CA GLY A 230 -5.33 3.67 -3.94
C GLY A 230 -4.51 2.40 -4.15
N THR A 231 -4.33 1.97 -5.41
CA THR A 231 -3.52 0.77 -5.73
C THR A 231 -2.11 0.83 -5.14
N VAL A 232 -1.45 2.00 -5.20
CA VAL A 232 -0.09 2.15 -4.64
C VAL A 232 -0.12 2.30 -3.12
N ALA A 233 -1.12 3.00 -2.57
CA ALA A 233 -1.23 3.25 -1.14
C ALA A 233 -1.56 1.99 -0.34
N ASP A 234 -2.31 1.06 -0.90
CA ASP A 234 -2.63 -0.24 -0.31
C ASP A 234 -1.45 -1.23 -0.31
N VAL A 235 -0.39 -0.91 -1.08
CA VAL A 235 0.84 -1.74 -1.14
C VAL A 235 0.58 -3.13 -1.74
N VAL A 236 -0.42 -3.28 -2.60
CA VAL A 236 -0.64 -4.53 -3.35
C VAL A 236 0.49 -4.79 -4.35
N PRO A 237 0.81 -6.06 -4.66
CA PRO A 237 1.77 -6.38 -5.71
C PRO A 237 1.38 -5.74 -7.06
N LEU A 238 2.34 -5.05 -7.68
CA LEU A 238 2.17 -4.44 -8.99
C LEU A 238 2.38 -5.49 -10.10
N ASP A 239 1.44 -6.42 -10.23
CA ASP A 239 1.36 -7.29 -11.39
C ASP A 239 1.07 -6.50 -12.68
N HIS A 240 1.03 -7.14 -13.84
CA HIS A 240 0.85 -6.44 -15.10
C HIS A 240 -0.42 -5.57 -15.11
N ASN A 241 -1.54 -6.09 -14.62
CA ASN A 241 -2.81 -5.36 -14.61
C ASN A 241 -2.74 -4.09 -13.73
N ASN A 242 -2.17 -4.20 -12.52
CA ASN A 242 -1.96 -3.07 -11.62
C ASN A 242 -0.96 -2.07 -12.19
N ARG A 243 0.11 -2.53 -12.86
CA ARG A 243 1.06 -1.63 -13.54
C ARG A 243 0.39 -0.77 -14.62
N ILE A 244 -0.55 -1.34 -15.38
CA ILE A 244 -1.34 -0.57 -16.37
C ILE A 244 -2.15 0.52 -15.66
N LEU A 245 -2.92 0.18 -14.62
CA LEU A 245 -3.74 1.13 -13.87
C LEU A 245 -2.89 2.28 -13.31
N VAL A 246 -1.79 1.94 -12.65
CA VAL A 246 -0.85 2.90 -12.06
C VAL A 246 -0.17 3.76 -13.13
N SER A 247 0.31 3.17 -14.23
CA SER A 247 0.94 3.91 -15.34
C SER A 247 -0.02 4.92 -15.95
N GLN A 248 -1.25 4.52 -16.20
CA GLN A 248 -2.25 5.40 -16.80
C GLN A 248 -2.67 6.55 -15.85
N GLY A 249 -2.79 6.27 -14.55
CA GLY A 249 -3.02 7.31 -13.55
C GLY A 249 -1.87 8.31 -13.47
N LEU A 250 -0.61 7.82 -13.42
CA LEU A 250 0.58 8.68 -13.42
C LEU A 250 0.69 9.54 -14.67
N LYS A 251 0.38 9.01 -15.86
CA LYS A 251 0.33 9.78 -17.12
C LYS A 251 -0.68 10.94 -17.02
N ARG A 252 -1.84 10.70 -16.42
CA ARG A 252 -2.84 11.74 -16.20
C ARG A 252 -2.38 12.80 -15.19
N MET A 253 -1.81 12.37 -14.07
CA MET A 253 -1.25 13.29 -13.08
C MET A 253 -0.17 14.18 -13.71
N ARG A 254 0.79 13.59 -14.41
CA ARG A 254 1.87 14.32 -15.11
C ARG A 254 1.37 15.27 -16.20
N ALA A 255 0.24 14.99 -16.81
CA ALA A 255 -0.42 15.85 -17.80
C ALA A 255 -1.32 16.94 -17.16
N GLY A 256 -1.40 17.02 -15.83
CA GLY A 256 -2.29 17.96 -15.13
C GLY A 256 -3.77 17.60 -15.22
N LYS A 257 -4.11 16.41 -15.72
CA LYS A 257 -5.47 15.89 -15.86
C LYS A 257 -5.85 15.05 -14.66
N MET A 258 -5.71 15.61 -13.46
CA MET A 258 -6.04 14.98 -12.20
C MET A 258 -7.09 15.80 -11.46
N ARG A 259 -7.69 15.19 -10.44
CA ARG A 259 -8.67 15.84 -9.58
C ARG A 259 -8.05 16.94 -8.73
N PRO A 260 -8.83 18.00 -8.37
CA PRO A 260 -8.34 19.08 -7.51
C PRO A 260 -7.75 18.56 -6.18
N GLY A 261 -8.39 17.57 -5.54
CA GLY A 261 -7.90 16.97 -4.29
C GLY A 261 -6.53 16.32 -4.40
N ILE A 262 -6.27 15.58 -5.50
CA ILE A 262 -4.94 14.96 -5.72
C ILE A 262 -3.89 16.05 -5.95
N ARG A 263 -4.22 17.10 -6.73
CA ARG A 263 -3.32 18.24 -6.94
C ARG A 263 -2.98 18.93 -5.61
N ALA A 264 -3.99 19.23 -4.80
CA ALA A 264 -3.81 19.86 -3.51
C ALA A 264 -2.96 19.01 -2.54
N LEU A 265 -3.09 17.68 -2.59
CA LEU A 265 -2.24 16.77 -1.82
C LEU A 265 -0.77 16.80 -2.28
N PHE A 266 -0.49 16.90 -3.60
CA PHE A 266 0.87 17.11 -4.10
C PHE A 266 1.46 18.43 -3.60
N ASP A 267 0.68 19.52 -3.65
CA ASP A 267 1.10 20.85 -3.19
C ASP A 267 1.37 20.83 -1.68
N ALA A 268 0.47 20.25 -0.87
CA ALA A 268 0.65 20.08 0.57
C ALA A 268 1.88 19.21 0.91
N ALA A 269 2.20 18.24 0.07
CA ALA A 269 3.38 17.40 0.19
C ALA A 269 4.67 18.07 -0.35
N ARG A 270 4.58 19.24 -0.96
CA ARG A 270 5.67 19.94 -1.67
C ARG A 270 6.33 19.03 -2.72
N ARG A 271 5.49 18.32 -3.51
CA ARG A 271 5.92 17.44 -4.60
C ARG A 271 5.45 17.98 -5.94
N ASP A 272 6.33 17.92 -6.94
CA ASP A 272 5.96 18.31 -8.31
C ASP A 272 5.20 17.16 -9.00
N TRP A 273 3.89 17.35 -9.18
CA TRP A 273 3.02 16.39 -9.85
C TRP A 273 3.42 16.12 -11.31
N ARG A 274 4.14 17.04 -11.98
CA ARG A 274 4.64 16.84 -13.36
C ARG A 274 5.66 15.71 -13.44
N LYS A 275 6.27 15.37 -12.30
CA LYS A 275 7.26 14.31 -12.11
C LYS A 275 6.76 13.19 -11.21
N ALA A 276 5.43 13.10 -11.03
CA ALA A 276 4.80 12.12 -10.13
C ALA A 276 5.32 10.70 -10.37
N GLN A 277 5.61 9.99 -9.30
CA GLN A 277 6.08 8.61 -9.28
C GLN A 277 5.24 7.77 -8.32
N PRO A 278 5.26 6.42 -8.40
CA PRO A 278 4.62 5.57 -7.41
C PRO A 278 5.05 5.91 -5.97
N PHE A 279 6.32 6.26 -5.79
CA PHE A 279 6.86 6.68 -4.50
C PHE A 279 6.09 7.88 -3.89
N ASP A 280 5.70 8.86 -4.69
CA ASP A 280 4.94 10.02 -4.19
C ASP A 280 3.56 9.60 -3.69
N MET A 281 2.90 8.70 -4.39
CA MET A 281 1.59 8.16 -3.97
C MET A 281 1.69 7.37 -2.67
N GLY A 282 2.64 6.44 -2.57
CA GLY A 282 2.79 5.57 -1.39
C GLY A 282 3.40 6.25 -0.16
N PHE A 283 4.29 7.24 -0.34
CA PHE A 283 5.06 7.83 0.77
C PHE A 283 4.79 9.32 1.02
N ALA A 284 4.04 9.99 0.11
CA ALA A 284 3.67 11.38 0.32
C ALA A 284 2.15 11.57 0.40
N LEU A 285 1.37 11.14 -0.60
CA LEU A 285 -0.07 11.36 -0.64
C LEU A 285 -0.83 10.38 0.28
N GLY A 286 -0.63 9.06 0.11
CA GLY A 286 -1.30 8.03 0.90
C GLY A 286 -1.18 8.22 2.42
N PRO A 287 0.01 8.51 2.98
CA PRO A 287 0.16 8.76 4.41
C PRO A 287 -0.64 9.95 4.95
N ARG A 288 -0.93 10.97 4.13
CA ARG A 288 -1.80 12.10 4.51
C ARG A 288 -3.25 11.69 4.63
N ILE A 289 -3.74 10.92 3.66
CA ILE A 289 -5.10 10.35 3.69
C ILE A 289 -5.22 9.38 4.87
N ASN A 290 -4.28 8.44 5.01
CA ASN A 290 -4.26 7.46 6.09
C ASN A 290 -4.19 8.09 7.51
N ALA A 291 -3.68 9.32 7.65
CA ALA A 291 -3.63 10.00 8.93
C ALA A 291 -5.03 10.31 9.47
N ALA A 292 -5.99 10.67 8.60
CA ALA A 292 -7.38 10.88 9.00
C ALA A 292 -7.98 9.62 9.66
N GLY A 293 -7.93 8.46 9.02
CA GLY A 293 -8.46 7.21 9.59
C GLY A 293 -7.68 6.66 10.80
N ARG A 294 -6.58 7.31 11.21
CA ARG A 294 -5.80 6.93 12.40
C ARG A 294 -6.00 7.86 13.59
N LEU A 295 -6.27 9.13 13.37
CA LEU A 295 -6.35 10.16 14.39
C LEU A 295 -7.71 10.87 14.44
N ASP A 296 -8.49 10.79 13.34
CA ASP A 296 -9.74 11.53 13.17
C ASP A 296 -10.72 10.69 12.32
N ASP A 297 -11.55 11.34 11.52
CA ASP A 297 -12.55 10.77 10.61
C ASP A 297 -12.03 10.74 9.15
N MET A 298 -12.06 9.56 8.53
CA MET A 298 -11.68 9.37 7.12
C MET A 298 -12.58 10.15 6.16
N SER A 299 -13.75 10.60 6.56
CA SER A 299 -14.63 11.44 5.74
C SER A 299 -13.91 12.69 5.21
N VAL A 300 -12.96 13.25 5.95
CA VAL A 300 -12.10 14.37 5.50
C VAL A 300 -11.25 13.96 4.30
N GLY A 301 -10.69 12.75 4.32
CA GLY A 301 -9.90 12.20 3.21
C GLY A 301 -10.76 12.01 1.96
N ILE A 302 -11.93 11.41 2.11
CA ILE A 302 -12.89 11.21 1.00
C ILE A 302 -13.37 12.56 0.46
N ALA A 303 -13.73 13.50 1.34
CA ALA A 303 -14.18 14.84 0.92
C ALA A 303 -13.09 15.58 0.11
N CYS A 304 -11.80 15.45 0.50
CA CYS A 304 -10.68 15.99 -0.27
C CYS A 304 -10.62 15.40 -1.69
N LEU A 305 -10.75 14.07 -1.81
CA LEU A 305 -10.72 13.38 -3.10
C LEU A 305 -11.95 13.66 -3.97
N LEU A 306 -13.10 13.97 -3.36
CA LEU A 306 -14.35 14.33 -4.03
C LEU A 306 -14.44 15.81 -4.40
N ALA A 307 -13.59 16.67 -3.85
CA ALA A 307 -13.66 18.12 -4.05
C ALA A 307 -13.67 18.50 -5.54
N ASP A 308 -14.61 19.37 -5.93
CA ASP A 308 -14.82 19.79 -7.31
C ASP A 308 -14.13 21.12 -7.67
N ASN A 309 -13.54 21.80 -6.67
CA ASN A 309 -12.82 23.05 -6.87
C ASN A 309 -11.52 23.10 -6.03
N ASP A 310 -10.57 23.91 -6.50
CA ASP A 310 -9.23 24.00 -5.91
C ASP A 310 -9.27 24.57 -4.47
N ALA A 311 -10.16 25.52 -4.16
CA ALA A 311 -10.21 26.16 -2.84
C ALA A 311 -10.64 25.16 -1.76
N ALA A 312 -11.70 24.39 -1.97
CA ALA A 312 -12.14 23.34 -1.06
C ALA A 312 -11.07 22.23 -0.94
N ALA A 313 -10.49 21.83 -2.07
CA ALA A 313 -9.42 20.82 -2.10
C ALA A 313 -8.20 21.24 -1.28
N GLN A 314 -7.74 22.49 -1.41
CA GLN A 314 -6.61 23.03 -0.66
C GLN A 314 -6.87 23.06 0.84
N THR A 315 -8.07 23.48 1.27
CA THR A 315 -8.45 23.49 2.69
C THR A 315 -8.40 22.09 3.29
N LEU A 316 -9.00 21.11 2.62
CA LEU A 316 -9.03 19.72 3.08
C LEU A 316 -7.64 19.05 3.03
N ALA A 317 -6.85 19.32 2.00
CA ALA A 317 -5.48 18.82 1.92
C ALA A 317 -4.56 19.42 3.00
N ALA A 318 -4.78 20.69 3.39
CA ALA A 318 -4.06 21.29 4.52
C ALA A 318 -4.42 20.59 5.84
N GLN A 319 -5.69 20.32 6.10
CA GLN A 319 -6.14 19.56 7.28
C GLN A 319 -5.52 18.15 7.30
N LEU A 320 -5.53 17.44 6.20
CA LEU A 320 -4.88 16.12 6.08
C LEU A 320 -3.36 16.17 6.30
N ASN A 321 -2.72 17.25 5.85
CA ASN A 321 -1.30 17.48 6.11
C ASN A 321 -1.00 17.70 7.60
N ASP A 322 -1.83 18.47 8.29
CA ASP A 322 -1.68 18.73 9.73
C ASP A 322 -1.87 17.44 10.54
N LEU A 323 -2.91 16.66 10.25
CA LEU A 323 -3.11 15.32 10.84
C LEU A 323 -1.90 14.39 10.58
N ASN A 324 -1.30 14.44 9.37
CA ASN A 324 -0.13 13.64 9.08
C ASN A 324 1.13 14.14 9.82
N ILE A 325 1.27 15.44 10.09
CA ILE A 325 2.35 15.98 10.93
C ILE A 325 2.17 15.47 12.36
N GLU A 326 0.99 15.63 12.95
CA GLU A 326 0.66 15.15 14.29
C GLU A 326 0.91 13.63 14.41
N ARG A 327 0.41 12.83 13.47
CA ARG A 327 0.67 11.38 13.44
C ARG A 327 2.17 11.06 13.44
N ARG A 328 2.99 11.84 12.70
CA ARG A 328 4.46 11.64 12.66
C ARG A 328 5.15 12.02 13.96
N GLU A 329 4.66 13.04 14.66
CA GLU A 329 5.16 13.42 15.98
C GLU A 329 4.87 12.34 17.01
N ILE A 330 3.63 11.82 17.04
CA ILE A 330 3.24 10.68 17.88
C ILE A 330 4.10 9.44 17.53
N GLU A 331 4.26 9.11 16.24
CA GLU A 331 5.11 8.00 15.77
C GLU A 331 6.55 8.14 16.29
N GLN A 332 7.13 9.34 16.18
CA GLN A 332 8.52 9.58 16.58
C GLN A 332 8.69 9.49 18.10
N SER A 333 7.77 10.03 18.86
CA SER A 333 7.78 9.91 20.34
C SER A 333 7.69 8.43 20.75
N MET A 334 6.67 7.71 20.28
CA MET A 334 6.48 6.29 20.59
C MET A 334 7.68 5.44 20.17
N LEU A 335 8.28 5.74 19.00
CA LEU A 335 9.46 5.01 18.51
C LEU A 335 10.68 5.26 19.42
N ASN A 336 10.92 6.51 19.84
CA ASN A 336 12.02 6.85 20.74
C ASN A 336 11.85 6.14 22.09
N ASP A 337 10.64 6.13 22.64
CA ASP A 337 10.32 5.47 23.90
C ASP A 337 10.46 3.95 23.80
N ALA A 338 10.02 3.35 22.69
CA ALA A 338 10.22 1.94 22.43
C ALA A 338 11.70 1.57 22.33
N LEU A 339 12.49 2.38 21.61
CA LEU A 339 13.92 2.16 21.40
C LEU A 339 14.74 2.31 22.69
N ALA A 340 14.32 3.18 23.61
CA ALA A 340 14.98 3.32 24.91
C ALA A 340 14.95 2.02 25.74
N GLY A 341 14.02 1.11 25.46
CA GLY A 341 13.92 -0.21 26.09
C GLY A 341 14.81 -1.29 25.46
N PHE A 342 15.49 -1.00 24.35
CA PHE A 342 16.33 -1.96 23.64
C PHE A 342 17.79 -1.51 23.54
N PRO A 343 18.76 -2.45 23.63
CA PRO A 343 20.15 -2.15 23.30
C PRO A 343 20.28 -1.86 21.78
N GLU A 344 21.37 -1.20 21.38
CA GLU A 344 21.68 -0.96 19.95
C GLU A 344 21.71 -2.27 19.14
N THR A 345 22.23 -3.33 19.77
CA THR A 345 22.27 -4.68 19.19
C THR A 345 21.50 -5.61 20.13
N LEU A 346 20.53 -6.33 19.58
CA LEU A 346 19.73 -7.29 20.35
C LEU A 346 20.59 -8.41 20.94
N PRO A 347 20.22 -8.96 22.09
CA PRO A 347 20.86 -10.15 22.66
C PRO A 347 20.86 -11.31 21.66
N PHE A 348 21.93 -12.11 21.70
CA PHE A 348 22.00 -13.33 20.90
C PHE A 348 20.84 -14.26 21.23
N GLY A 349 20.19 -14.79 20.18
CA GLY A 349 19.05 -15.70 20.31
C GLY A 349 17.69 -15.05 20.54
N GLN A 350 17.59 -13.72 20.58
CA GLN A 350 16.30 -13.02 20.59
C GLN A 350 15.70 -12.99 19.17
N THR A 351 14.53 -13.62 19.02
CA THR A 351 13.88 -13.80 17.72
C THR A 351 12.71 -12.87 17.48
N THR A 352 12.12 -12.27 18.53
CA THR A 352 10.97 -11.38 18.43
C THR A 352 11.12 -10.11 19.24
N LEU A 353 10.28 -9.11 18.95
CA LEU A 353 10.13 -7.92 19.77
C LEU A 353 8.67 -7.77 20.19
N THR A 354 8.47 -7.55 21.49
CA THR A 354 7.16 -7.20 22.06
C THR A 354 7.32 -5.95 22.89
N VAL A 355 6.50 -4.94 22.61
CA VAL A 355 6.53 -3.63 23.28
C VAL A 355 5.14 -3.29 23.77
N TYR A 356 5.02 -2.83 25.00
CA TYR A 356 3.81 -2.26 25.57
C TYR A 356 4.15 -1.04 26.41
N ARG A 357 3.32 0.00 26.27
CA ARG A 357 3.35 1.15 27.16
C ARG A 357 1.94 1.73 27.30
N ASP A 358 1.63 2.25 28.47
CA ASP A 358 0.32 2.81 28.81
C ASP A 358 -0.02 4.12 28.05
N ASP A 359 1.00 4.80 27.53
CA ASP A 359 0.89 6.07 26.80
C ASP A 359 0.88 5.90 25.26
N PHE A 360 0.91 4.65 24.76
CA PHE A 360 0.93 4.41 23.31
C PHE A 360 -0.44 4.57 22.65
N HIS A 361 -0.45 5.20 21.47
CA HIS A 361 -1.65 5.46 20.70
C HIS A 361 -2.02 4.27 19.79
N GLN A 362 -3.26 3.74 19.90
CA GLN A 362 -3.72 2.57 19.15
C GLN A 362 -3.62 2.72 17.63
N GLY A 363 -3.88 3.91 17.07
CA GLY A 363 -3.80 4.19 15.63
C GLY A 363 -2.38 4.15 15.06
N VAL A 364 -1.33 4.19 15.93
CA VAL A 364 0.08 4.35 15.52
C VAL A 364 0.93 3.12 15.82
N VAL A 365 0.51 2.23 16.74
CA VAL A 365 1.28 1.01 17.11
C VAL A 365 1.74 0.17 15.92
N GLY A 366 0.92 0.06 14.88
CA GLY A 366 1.28 -0.72 13.68
C GLY A 366 2.41 -0.09 12.87
N ILE A 367 2.56 1.24 12.91
CA ILE A 367 3.67 1.94 12.25
C ILE A 367 4.95 1.75 13.06
N VAL A 368 4.86 1.89 14.38
CA VAL A 368 6.00 1.67 15.30
C VAL A 368 6.49 0.23 15.20
N ALA A 369 5.58 -0.76 15.16
CA ALA A 369 5.95 -2.16 14.92
C ALA A 369 6.73 -2.34 13.61
N GLY A 370 6.31 -1.67 12.55
CA GLY A 370 7.02 -1.65 11.26
C GLY A 370 8.44 -1.08 11.39
N ARG A 371 8.60 0.07 12.08
CA ARG A 371 9.91 0.71 12.28
C ARG A 371 10.88 -0.14 13.09
N LEU A 372 10.38 -0.77 14.15
CA LEU A 372 11.20 -1.69 14.97
C LEU A 372 11.58 -2.93 14.17
N LYS A 373 10.63 -3.52 13.44
CA LYS A 373 10.88 -4.65 12.54
C LYS A 373 11.95 -4.31 11.50
N ASP A 374 11.87 -3.13 10.87
CA ASP A 374 12.85 -2.70 9.86
C ASP A 374 14.25 -2.48 10.46
N ARG A 375 14.31 -1.92 11.69
CA ARG A 375 15.58 -1.66 12.37
C ARG A 375 16.30 -2.92 12.81
N PHE A 376 15.55 -3.87 13.41
CA PHE A 376 16.13 -5.04 14.05
C PHE A 376 16.00 -6.33 13.22
N HIS A 377 15.26 -6.27 12.12
CA HIS A 377 14.89 -7.44 11.31
C HIS A 377 14.31 -8.58 12.15
N ARG A 378 13.31 -8.25 12.96
CA ARG A 378 12.61 -9.20 13.87
C ARG A 378 11.11 -9.04 13.77
N PRO A 379 10.32 -10.13 13.78
CA PRO A 379 8.87 -10.04 13.97
C PRO A 379 8.58 -9.22 15.23
N THR A 380 7.73 -8.22 15.10
CA THR A 380 7.52 -7.23 16.16
C THR A 380 6.03 -7.04 16.39
N ILE A 381 5.62 -7.05 17.66
CA ILE A 381 4.28 -6.69 18.11
C ILE A 381 4.37 -5.52 19.08
N VAL A 382 3.58 -4.47 18.82
CA VAL A 382 3.47 -3.30 19.68
C VAL A 382 2.03 -3.18 20.17
N PHE A 383 1.85 -3.05 21.48
CA PHE A 383 0.57 -2.93 22.16
C PHE A 383 0.33 -1.50 22.63
N ALA A 384 -0.95 -1.11 22.64
CA ALA A 384 -1.47 0.09 23.31
C ALA A 384 -2.66 -0.28 24.20
N PRO A 385 -2.98 0.54 25.22
CA PRO A 385 -4.16 0.35 26.05
C PRO A 385 -5.44 0.32 25.22
N ALA A 386 -6.40 -0.49 25.69
CA ALA A 386 -7.77 -0.53 25.18
C ALA A 386 -8.74 -0.49 26.37
N ASP A 387 -10.05 -0.54 26.08
CA ASP A 387 -11.08 -0.53 27.12
C ASP A 387 -11.03 -1.80 27.96
N ASN A 388 -11.67 -1.77 29.13
CA ASN A 388 -11.87 -2.92 30.03
C ASN A 388 -10.59 -3.66 30.49
N GLY A 389 -9.44 -2.97 30.56
CA GLY A 389 -8.16 -3.58 30.97
C GLY A 389 -7.53 -4.47 29.89
N GLU A 390 -8.01 -4.38 28.67
CA GLU A 390 -7.44 -5.02 27.49
C GLU A 390 -6.33 -4.16 26.87
N VAL A 391 -5.51 -4.80 26.03
CA VAL A 391 -4.54 -4.12 25.17
C VAL A 391 -4.67 -4.62 23.75
N ARG A 392 -4.62 -3.69 22.78
CA ARG A 392 -4.63 -4.00 21.36
C ARG A 392 -3.23 -3.96 20.79
N GLY A 393 -2.80 -5.07 20.18
CA GLY A 393 -1.51 -5.22 19.55
C GLY A 393 -1.60 -5.16 18.04
N SER A 394 -0.59 -4.56 17.43
CA SER A 394 -0.37 -4.62 15.99
C SER A 394 1.00 -5.20 15.70
N GLY A 395 1.03 -6.26 14.91
CA GLY A 395 2.24 -6.99 14.57
C GLY A 395 2.70 -6.73 13.14
N ARG A 396 4.02 -6.79 12.94
CA ARG A 396 4.69 -6.77 11.63
C ARG A 396 5.72 -7.88 11.57
N SER A 397 5.73 -8.61 10.46
CA SER A 397 6.59 -9.77 10.26
C SER A 397 7.78 -9.49 9.35
N ILE A 398 8.73 -10.42 9.36
CA ILE A 398 9.82 -10.54 8.39
C ILE A 398 9.45 -11.62 7.36
N PRO A 399 10.11 -11.68 6.19
CA PRO A 399 9.98 -12.82 5.29
C PRO A 399 10.22 -14.15 6.04
N LYS A 400 9.60 -15.24 5.60
CA LYS A 400 9.64 -16.57 6.22
C LYS A 400 8.73 -16.82 7.42
N LEU A 401 8.25 -15.79 8.13
CA LEU A 401 7.27 -15.98 9.18
C LEU A 401 5.88 -15.49 8.76
N HIS A 402 4.92 -16.41 8.69
CA HIS A 402 3.51 -16.07 8.54
C HIS A 402 2.93 -15.67 9.89
N LEU A 403 2.77 -14.36 10.14
CA LEU A 403 2.46 -13.83 11.47
C LEU A 403 1.13 -14.34 12.03
N ARG A 404 0.08 -14.39 11.20
CA ARG A 404 -1.23 -14.91 11.62
C ARG A 404 -1.14 -16.37 12.08
N ASP A 405 -0.39 -17.20 11.36
CA ASP A 405 -0.22 -18.62 11.71
C ASP A 405 0.61 -18.79 12.99
N ALA A 406 1.60 -17.92 13.19
CA ALA A 406 2.35 -17.89 14.46
C ALA A 406 1.43 -17.51 15.63
N LEU A 407 0.53 -16.54 15.48
CA LEU A 407 -0.45 -16.17 16.49
C LEU A 407 -1.48 -17.28 16.73
N ASP A 408 -1.93 -17.98 15.71
CA ASP A 408 -2.81 -19.15 15.81
C ASP A 408 -2.13 -20.28 16.63
N LEU A 409 -0.83 -20.49 16.39
CA LEU A 409 -0.06 -21.47 17.14
C LEU A 409 0.12 -21.07 18.61
N VAL A 410 0.33 -19.77 18.89
CA VAL A 410 0.34 -19.25 20.27
C VAL A 410 -1.03 -19.48 20.93
N ALA A 411 -2.13 -19.13 20.25
CA ALA A 411 -3.47 -19.33 20.79
C ALA A 411 -3.80 -20.80 21.07
N LYS A 412 -3.37 -21.72 20.20
CA LYS A 412 -3.54 -23.17 20.41
C LYS A 412 -2.73 -23.73 21.58
N ARG A 413 -1.52 -23.21 21.80
CA ARG A 413 -0.65 -23.62 22.92
C ARG A 413 -1.08 -22.98 24.26
N HIS A 414 -1.69 -21.81 24.18
CA HIS A 414 -2.12 -21.00 25.34
C HIS A 414 -3.56 -20.49 25.10
N PRO A 415 -4.60 -21.33 25.27
CA PRO A 415 -5.99 -21.02 24.84
C PRO A 415 -6.58 -19.75 25.44
N ASP A 416 -6.15 -19.34 26.64
CA ASP A 416 -6.71 -18.18 27.36
C ASP A 416 -5.90 -16.88 27.14
N LEU A 417 -4.84 -16.94 26.33
CA LEU A 417 -3.88 -15.83 26.23
C LEU A 417 -4.29 -14.78 25.20
N ILE A 418 -4.85 -15.20 24.09
CA ILE A 418 -5.29 -14.29 23.01
C ILE A 418 -6.81 -14.30 22.94
N LEU A 419 -7.43 -13.15 23.21
CA LEU A 419 -8.88 -12.99 23.18
C LEU A 419 -9.41 -12.96 21.74
N LYS A 420 -8.69 -12.24 20.85
CA LYS A 420 -9.03 -12.10 19.44
C LYS A 420 -7.76 -11.82 18.63
N PHE A 421 -7.65 -12.39 17.45
CA PHE A 421 -6.61 -12.04 16.49
C PHE A 421 -7.08 -12.20 15.05
N GLY A 422 -6.38 -11.54 14.12
CA GLY A 422 -6.63 -11.62 12.70
C GLY A 422 -5.53 -10.93 11.90
N GLY A 423 -5.50 -11.16 10.60
CA GLY A 423 -4.51 -10.56 9.72
C GLY A 423 -3.97 -11.54 8.68
N HIS A 424 -2.77 -11.24 8.19
CA HIS A 424 -2.12 -11.94 7.08
C HIS A 424 -0.66 -12.29 7.43
N ALA A 425 0.09 -12.76 6.43
CA ALA A 425 1.48 -13.19 6.62
C ALA A 425 2.38 -12.10 7.22
N MET A 426 2.28 -10.86 6.73
CA MET A 426 3.21 -9.77 7.09
C MET A 426 2.68 -8.81 8.15
N ALA A 427 1.38 -8.82 8.43
CA ALA A 427 0.75 -7.93 9.39
C ALA A 427 -0.46 -8.61 10.05
N ALA A 428 -0.58 -8.46 11.37
CA ALA A 428 -1.70 -8.99 12.13
C ALA A 428 -2.04 -8.08 13.30
N GLY A 429 -3.31 -8.12 13.72
CA GLY A 429 -3.80 -7.49 14.93
C GLY A 429 -4.22 -8.53 15.96
N LEU A 430 -4.12 -8.20 17.24
CA LEU A 430 -4.58 -9.05 18.33
C LEU A 430 -5.03 -8.24 19.54
N THR A 431 -5.83 -8.88 20.40
CA THR A 431 -6.26 -8.34 21.69
C THR A 431 -5.94 -9.36 22.79
N ILE A 432 -5.36 -8.88 23.88
CA ILE A 432 -5.07 -9.67 25.07
C ILE A 432 -5.44 -8.87 26.33
N HIS A 433 -5.48 -9.50 27.50
CA HIS A 433 -5.55 -8.76 28.76
C HIS A 433 -4.23 -8.06 29.06
N GLY A 434 -4.28 -6.82 29.61
CA GLY A 434 -3.08 -6.04 29.92
C GLY A 434 -2.09 -6.74 30.85
N ASN A 435 -2.60 -7.52 31.79
CA ASN A 435 -1.77 -8.31 32.72
C ASN A 435 -1.03 -9.49 32.06
N ASP A 436 -1.43 -9.88 30.84
CA ASP A 436 -0.86 -11.03 30.13
C ASP A 436 0.26 -10.64 29.14
N VAL A 437 0.64 -9.36 29.03
CA VAL A 437 1.68 -8.92 28.09
C VAL A 437 2.99 -9.67 28.25
N ALA A 438 3.47 -9.84 29.48
CA ALA A 438 4.72 -10.56 29.74
C ALA A 438 4.62 -12.06 29.39
N ARG A 439 3.47 -12.68 29.69
CA ARG A 439 3.18 -14.07 29.33
C ARG A 439 3.10 -14.23 27.80
N PHE A 440 2.46 -13.29 27.12
CA PHE A 440 2.39 -13.27 25.65
C PHE A 440 3.79 -13.12 25.04
N GLN A 441 4.62 -12.20 25.55
CA GLN A 441 6.00 -12.02 25.08
C GLN A 441 6.79 -13.34 25.13
N THR A 442 6.71 -14.08 26.21
CA THR A 442 7.39 -15.38 26.36
C THR A 442 6.84 -16.40 25.38
N ALA A 443 5.51 -16.56 25.29
CA ALA A 443 4.86 -17.53 24.43
C ALA A 443 5.12 -17.25 22.93
N PHE A 444 5.11 -15.96 22.53
CA PHE A 444 5.40 -15.55 21.16
C PHE A 444 6.87 -15.80 20.80
N GLU A 445 7.81 -15.44 21.69
CA GLU A 445 9.24 -15.68 21.49
C GLU A 445 9.55 -17.20 21.35
N GLU A 446 9.00 -18.05 22.24
CA GLU A 446 9.19 -19.50 22.17
C GLU A 446 8.60 -20.10 20.89
N THR A 447 7.43 -19.61 20.48
CA THR A 447 6.76 -20.09 19.26
C THR A 447 7.57 -19.72 18.02
N VAL A 448 8.00 -18.46 17.89
CA VAL A 448 8.73 -17.96 16.70
C VAL A 448 10.13 -18.56 16.64
N ARG A 449 10.81 -18.74 17.79
CA ARG A 449 12.12 -19.42 17.84
C ARG A 449 12.07 -20.85 17.29
N GLY A 450 10.93 -21.52 17.39
CA GLY A 450 10.74 -22.85 16.80
C GLY A 450 10.40 -22.84 15.30
N LEU A 451 10.15 -21.66 14.71
CA LEU A 451 9.74 -21.50 13.32
C LEU A 451 10.80 -20.87 12.44
N LEU A 452 11.75 -20.13 13.00
CA LEU A 452 12.79 -19.39 12.27
C LEU A 452 14.18 -19.91 12.68
N ASP A 453 15.09 -19.92 11.71
CA ASP A 453 16.51 -20.14 11.94
C ASP A 453 17.31 -18.81 11.95
N GLU A 454 18.62 -18.86 12.23
CA GLU A 454 19.48 -17.66 12.27
C GLU A 454 19.60 -16.98 10.90
N ASP A 455 19.52 -17.75 9.83
CA ASP A 455 19.57 -17.25 8.47
C ASP A 455 18.33 -16.43 8.12
N ASP A 456 17.15 -16.83 8.60
CA ASP A 456 15.89 -16.10 8.45
C ASP A 456 15.90 -14.76 9.19
N LEU A 457 16.68 -14.65 10.26
CA LEU A 457 16.87 -13.43 11.05
C LEU A 457 17.94 -12.49 10.49
N THR A 458 18.56 -12.84 9.35
CA THR A 458 19.56 -12.03 8.65
C THR A 458 18.90 -11.28 7.50
N GLN A 459 19.00 -9.93 7.53
CA GLN A 459 18.46 -9.11 6.45
C GLN A 459 19.14 -9.42 5.12
N THR A 460 18.35 -9.63 4.06
CA THR A 460 18.85 -9.89 2.72
C THR A 460 18.45 -8.76 1.79
N TYR A 461 19.45 -8.15 1.13
CA TYR A 461 19.26 -7.17 0.06
C TYR A 461 19.28 -7.89 -1.29
N LEU A 462 18.11 -7.91 -1.97
CA LEU A 462 18.00 -8.43 -3.33
C LEU A 462 18.39 -7.35 -4.32
N THR A 463 19.42 -7.59 -5.12
CA THR A 463 19.94 -6.65 -6.11
C THR A 463 19.78 -7.17 -7.54
N ASP A 464 19.89 -6.29 -8.51
CA ASP A 464 19.89 -6.63 -9.94
C ASP A 464 21.34 -6.87 -10.48
N GLY A 465 22.30 -7.12 -9.57
CA GLY A 465 23.71 -7.34 -9.89
C GLY A 465 24.48 -6.04 -10.14
N SER A 466 25.60 -6.15 -10.80
CA SER A 466 26.47 -5.01 -11.14
C SER A 466 25.89 -4.17 -12.28
N LEU A 467 26.19 -2.86 -12.25
CA LEU A 467 25.97 -1.95 -13.38
C LEU A 467 27.33 -1.42 -13.84
N PRO A 468 27.69 -1.56 -15.14
CA PRO A 468 28.96 -1.00 -15.66
C PRO A 468 29.07 0.49 -15.33
N ALA A 469 30.25 0.96 -14.96
CA ALA A 469 30.45 2.35 -14.53
C ALA A 469 30.02 3.36 -15.62
N GLY A 470 30.24 3.05 -16.90
CA GLY A 470 29.78 3.88 -18.03
C GLY A 470 28.28 3.93 -18.22
N ASP A 471 27.52 2.97 -17.64
CA ASP A 471 26.06 2.94 -17.68
C ASP A 471 25.42 3.64 -16.47
N ILE A 472 26.21 4.02 -15.48
CA ILE A 472 25.73 4.81 -14.34
C ILE A 472 25.66 6.29 -14.77
N THR A 473 24.59 6.65 -15.45
CA THR A 473 24.40 7.99 -16.03
C THR A 473 23.10 8.62 -15.59
N LEU A 474 23.00 9.95 -15.69
CA LEU A 474 21.75 10.68 -15.42
C LEU A 474 20.61 10.21 -16.32
N GLU A 475 20.90 10.02 -17.61
CA GLU A 475 19.92 9.53 -18.58
C GLU A 475 19.38 8.15 -18.17
N ARG A 476 20.27 7.25 -17.75
CA ARG A 476 19.87 5.92 -17.27
C ARG A 476 19.02 5.99 -16.00
N ALA A 477 19.38 6.84 -15.05
CA ALA A 477 18.59 7.06 -13.83
C ALA A 477 17.20 7.61 -14.16
N GLN A 478 17.08 8.55 -15.09
CA GLN A 478 15.79 9.07 -15.58
C GLN A 478 14.98 7.98 -16.30
N HIS A 479 15.60 7.18 -17.16
CA HIS A 479 14.95 6.07 -17.85
C HIS A 479 14.38 5.05 -16.86
N LEU A 480 15.17 4.64 -15.86
CA LEU A 480 14.71 3.73 -14.81
C LEU A 480 13.53 4.32 -14.03
N SER A 481 13.55 5.61 -13.70
CA SER A 481 12.48 6.27 -12.95
C SER A 481 11.19 6.48 -13.76
N ALA A 482 11.23 6.38 -15.08
CA ALA A 482 10.05 6.50 -15.93
C ALA A 482 9.11 5.28 -15.85
N HIS A 483 9.64 4.13 -15.44
CA HIS A 483 8.87 2.88 -15.29
C HIS A 483 8.11 2.84 -13.96
N VAL A 484 7.06 2.03 -13.91
CA VAL A 484 6.27 1.78 -12.70
C VAL A 484 6.94 0.68 -11.90
N TRP A 485 7.52 1.07 -10.76
CA TRP A 485 8.09 0.16 -9.76
C TRP A 485 7.32 0.27 -8.45
N GLY A 486 7.24 -0.83 -7.69
CA GLY A 486 6.57 -0.84 -6.38
C GLY A 486 6.56 -2.22 -5.75
N GLN A 487 5.56 -2.50 -4.93
CA GLN A 487 5.42 -3.77 -4.25
C GLN A 487 5.32 -4.94 -5.26
N GLY A 488 6.03 -6.03 -5.00
CA GLY A 488 6.08 -7.19 -5.91
C GLY A 488 6.86 -6.96 -7.22
N PHE A 489 7.02 -5.70 -7.63
CA PHE A 489 7.79 -5.26 -8.80
C PHE A 489 8.81 -4.20 -8.39
N ALA A 490 9.76 -4.60 -7.54
CA ALA A 490 10.66 -3.72 -6.81
C ALA A 490 11.49 -2.79 -7.72
N PRO A 491 11.77 -1.53 -7.27
CA PRO A 491 12.67 -0.64 -8.00
C PRO A 491 14.04 -1.27 -8.21
N PRO A 492 14.75 -0.94 -9.31
CA PRO A 492 16.10 -1.43 -9.58
C PRO A 492 17.07 -1.05 -8.46
N SER A 493 17.87 -2.02 -8.05
CA SER A 493 18.92 -1.87 -7.04
C SER A 493 20.13 -2.66 -7.46
N PHE A 494 21.31 -2.04 -7.43
CA PHE A 494 22.55 -2.62 -7.93
C PHE A 494 23.55 -2.84 -6.80
N THR A 495 24.55 -3.69 -7.05
CA THR A 495 25.64 -3.93 -6.10
C THR A 495 26.98 -3.88 -6.80
N ASP A 496 27.87 -3.06 -6.26
CA ASP A 496 29.22 -2.88 -6.77
C ASP A 496 30.21 -2.52 -5.65
N GLU A 497 31.49 -2.67 -5.92
CA GLU A 497 32.58 -2.16 -5.08
C GLU A 497 32.98 -0.77 -5.54
N PHE A 498 33.21 0.12 -4.57
CA PHE A 498 33.69 1.49 -4.80
C PHE A 498 34.84 1.84 -3.87
N SER A 499 35.74 2.69 -4.36
CA SER A 499 36.70 3.40 -3.53
C SER A 499 36.08 4.73 -3.07
N VAL A 500 36.21 5.07 -1.80
CA VAL A 500 35.75 6.33 -1.23
C VAL A 500 36.83 7.40 -1.36
N VAL A 501 36.60 8.36 -2.25
CA VAL A 501 37.55 9.45 -2.52
C VAL A 501 37.51 10.52 -1.43
N ARG A 502 36.29 10.90 -1.04
CA ARG A 502 36.00 11.84 0.05
C ARG A 502 34.64 11.59 0.65
N GLN A 503 34.48 12.00 1.90
CA GLN A 503 33.18 11.94 2.59
C GLN A 503 32.97 13.17 3.46
N GLN A 504 31.71 13.57 3.64
CA GLN A 504 31.31 14.72 4.43
C GLN A 504 30.02 14.42 5.18
N SER A 505 29.97 14.75 6.48
CA SER A 505 28.75 14.67 7.26
C SER A 505 27.75 15.75 6.86
N MET A 506 26.45 15.42 6.85
CA MET A 506 25.36 16.30 6.47
C MET A 506 24.19 16.25 7.48
N GLY A 507 23.37 17.31 7.46
CA GLY A 507 22.26 17.50 8.40
C GLY A 507 22.69 18.14 9.72
N ALA A 508 21.73 18.68 10.48
CA ALA A 508 21.98 19.45 11.71
C ALA A 508 22.73 18.64 12.80
N GLU A 509 22.60 17.32 12.78
CA GLU A 509 23.22 16.40 13.76
C GLU A 509 24.24 15.46 13.13
N GLY A 510 24.69 15.72 11.88
CA GLY A 510 25.64 14.87 11.18
C GLY A 510 25.15 13.45 10.89
N LYS A 511 23.84 13.20 10.95
CA LYS A 511 23.22 11.87 10.80
C LYS A 511 23.24 11.30 9.38
N HIS A 512 23.73 12.04 8.39
CA HIS A 512 23.80 11.61 7.00
C HIS A 512 25.22 11.85 6.48
N LYS A 513 25.61 11.13 5.43
CA LYS A 513 26.89 11.40 4.74
C LYS A 513 26.67 11.57 3.25
N LYS A 514 27.40 12.54 2.70
CA LYS A 514 27.63 12.68 1.28
C LYS A 514 29.05 12.20 0.98
N ALA A 515 29.24 11.35 -0.02
CA ALA A 515 30.54 10.87 -0.40
C ALA A 515 30.74 10.96 -1.91
N LEU A 516 32.02 11.08 -2.34
CA LEU A 516 32.44 10.88 -3.70
C LEU A 516 33.02 9.46 -3.81
N LEU A 517 32.33 8.62 -4.58
CA LEU A 517 32.68 7.23 -4.82
C LEU A 517 33.35 7.08 -6.19
N LYS A 518 34.32 6.17 -6.31
CA LYS A 518 35.04 5.91 -7.59
C LYS A 518 34.93 4.43 -7.96
N LYS A 519 34.60 4.17 -9.24
CA LYS A 519 34.57 2.85 -9.88
C LYS A 519 35.07 2.95 -11.31
N ASP A 520 36.04 2.12 -11.73
CA ASP A 520 36.56 2.02 -13.10
C ASP A 520 36.92 3.38 -13.72
N GLY A 521 37.51 4.29 -12.92
CA GLY A 521 37.92 5.62 -13.36
C GLY A 521 36.82 6.70 -13.31
N TYR A 522 35.55 6.33 -13.14
CA TYR A 522 34.42 7.26 -13.00
C TYR A 522 34.20 7.64 -11.54
N GLU A 523 33.72 8.86 -11.33
CA GLU A 523 33.40 9.39 -10.00
C GLU A 523 31.88 9.69 -9.89
N PHE A 524 31.29 9.35 -8.74
CA PHE A 524 29.86 9.45 -8.49
C PHE A 524 29.59 10.09 -7.13
N GLU A 525 28.74 11.09 -7.09
CA GLU A 525 28.18 11.61 -5.85
C GLU A 525 27.22 10.57 -5.23
N ALA A 526 27.40 10.29 -3.94
CA ALA A 526 26.59 9.31 -3.22
C ALA A 526 26.04 9.86 -1.91
N MET A 527 24.80 9.43 -1.56
CA MET A 527 24.13 9.77 -0.32
C MET A 527 23.93 8.54 0.55
N PHE A 528 24.40 8.63 1.78
CA PHE A 528 24.22 7.63 2.83
C PHE A 528 23.27 8.21 3.89
N TRP A 529 22.03 7.76 3.87
CA TRP A 529 21.02 8.21 4.79
C TRP A 529 21.18 7.51 6.15
N ARG A 530 21.07 8.27 7.26
CA ARG A 530 21.18 7.76 8.64
C ARG A 530 22.50 7.01 8.89
N CYS A 531 23.60 7.48 8.30
CA CYS A 531 24.95 6.96 8.46
C CYS A 531 25.77 7.99 9.24
N GLY A 532 25.97 7.78 10.54
CA GLY A 532 26.78 8.64 11.42
C GLY A 532 28.28 8.25 11.45
N GLU A 533 28.58 7.00 11.12
CA GLU A 533 29.94 6.44 11.18
C GLU A 533 30.78 6.78 9.95
N ASN A 534 32.11 6.71 10.10
CA ASN A 534 33.02 6.91 8.96
C ASN A 534 33.00 5.72 8.03
N ILE A 535 32.93 6.02 6.73
CA ILE A 535 32.91 5.02 5.67
C ILE A 535 34.37 4.65 5.34
N PRO A 536 34.72 3.34 5.27
CA PRO A 536 36.05 2.87 4.90
C PRO A 536 36.48 3.30 3.49
N GLU A 537 37.77 3.21 3.19
CA GLU A 537 38.32 3.58 1.87
C GLU A 537 37.79 2.71 0.71
N ARG A 538 37.40 1.45 1.00
CA ARG A 538 36.75 0.54 0.03
C ARG A 538 35.53 -0.06 0.64
N ILE A 539 34.43 -0.04 -0.14
CA ILE A 539 33.14 -0.54 0.27
C ILE A 539 32.48 -1.33 -0.85
N ARG A 540 31.75 -2.35 -0.46
CA ARG A 540 30.72 -2.98 -1.29
C ARG A 540 29.38 -2.39 -0.93
N THR A 541 28.59 -1.98 -1.91
CA THR A 541 27.34 -1.26 -1.68
C THR A 541 26.16 -1.93 -2.33
N VAL A 542 24.98 -1.67 -1.78
CA VAL A 542 23.69 -1.79 -2.46
C VAL A 542 23.20 -0.37 -2.72
N TYR A 543 22.96 -0.01 -3.99
CA TYR A 543 22.69 1.35 -4.38
C TYR A 543 21.64 1.48 -5.50
N ARG A 544 21.08 2.66 -5.61
CA ARG A 544 20.16 3.06 -6.68
C ARG A 544 20.68 4.35 -7.34
N PRO A 545 20.85 4.39 -8.68
CA PRO A 545 21.11 5.63 -9.39
C PRO A 545 19.82 6.47 -9.44
N VAL A 546 19.89 7.72 -8.99
CA VAL A 546 18.76 8.64 -8.89
C VAL A 546 19.08 9.94 -9.59
N ALA A 547 18.12 10.45 -10.38
CA ALA A 547 18.15 11.82 -10.87
C ALA A 547 17.69 12.75 -9.73
N ASN A 548 18.65 13.28 -8.98
CA ASN A 548 18.37 14.19 -7.88
C ASN A 548 18.24 15.62 -8.38
N GLU A 549 17.15 16.27 -8.03
CA GLU A 549 16.88 17.64 -8.41
C GLU A 549 17.03 18.57 -7.20
N TRP A 550 17.89 19.56 -7.36
CA TRP A 550 18.12 20.59 -6.36
C TRP A 550 18.27 21.96 -7.03
N ARG A 551 17.38 22.92 -6.69
CA ARG A 551 17.38 24.30 -7.22
C ARG A 551 17.45 24.35 -8.76
N ASP A 552 16.54 23.61 -9.40
CA ASP A 552 16.42 23.48 -10.86
C ASP A 552 17.61 22.80 -11.57
N ASN A 553 18.58 22.29 -10.81
CA ASN A 553 19.68 21.48 -11.34
C ASN A 553 19.40 20.00 -11.10
N ILE A 554 19.47 19.18 -12.17
CA ILE A 554 19.24 17.74 -12.09
C ILE A 554 20.58 17.04 -12.24
N GLU A 555 21.00 16.32 -11.22
CA GLU A 555 22.28 15.62 -11.18
C GLU A 555 22.10 14.14 -10.86
N LEU A 556 23.00 13.32 -11.38
CA LEU A 556 23.09 11.92 -10.98
C LEU A 556 23.61 11.82 -9.55
N GLN A 557 22.90 11.05 -8.72
CA GLN A 557 23.34 10.73 -7.37
C GLN A 557 23.08 9.24 -7.08
N LEU A 558 23.99 8.59 -6.37
CA LEU A 558 23.80 7.22 -5.90
C LEU A 558 23.17 7.25 -4.50
N TYR A 559 21.98 6.68 -4.32
CA TYR A 559 21.38 6.47 -3.01
C TYR A 559 21.81 5.11 -2.49
N ILE A 560 22.55 5.11 -1.38
CA ILE A 560 23.10 3.91 -0.78
C ILE A 560 22.10 3.36 0.23
N ASP A 561 21.59 2.18 -0.05
CA ASP A 561 20.63 1.47 0.81
C ASP A 561 21.35 0.59 1.86
N TYR A 562 22.55 0.06 1.51
CA TYR A 562 23.40 -0.73 2.40
C TYR A 562 24.88 -0.63 1.94
N TRP A 563 25.79 -0.79 2.87
CA TRP A 563 27.22 -0.89 2.60
C TRP A 563 27.95 -1.75 3.63
N GLU A 564 29.04 -2.34 3.22
CA GLU A 564 29.98 -3.07 4.06
C GLU A 564 31.42 -2.77 3.59
N ALA A 565 32.40 -2.97 4.46
CA ALA A 565 33.81 -2.88 4.05
C ALA A 565 34.14 -3.97 3.03
N ALA A 566 34.87 -3.61 1.94
CA ALA A 566 35.25 -4.52 0.86
C ALA A 566 36.67 -5.06 1.06
#